data_1a76c5b803757d4ed292daf058b5f7e5
#
_entry.id   1a76c5b803757d4ed292daf058b5f7e5
#
_cell.length_a   1.000
_cell.length_b   1.000
_cell.length_c   1.000
_cell.angle_alpha   90.00
_cell.angle_beta   90.00
_cell.angle_gamma   90.00
#
_symmetry.space_group_name_H-M   'P 1'
#
loop_
_entity.id
_entity.type
_entity.pdbx_description
1 polymer ?
#
loop_
_entity_poly.entity_id
_entity_poly.type
_entity_poly.pdbx_seq_one_letter_code
_entity_poly.pdbx_strand_id
1 'polypeptide(L)'
;MFKNKLGKELSLRDYQQAIKRRIFDAWRNQACVMVQMPTGTGKTHLLASVIYDLLSTEPEQCVWIIAHRRELVEQIENTVARYGIRKEDGQVRAMSIQWLSRHWNDIHNAPALIVIDEAHHALAESYKELWTRYPHAKKLGMTATPCRLNRKGFTDLFDTLVTSDSIADFISEGWLSVFDYASIKPDSDDQKLIDSLSKRSWDGDFQIKEMNAVLNKRPTIERLYESVRHYADGKKGIVYAISIGHARNIASYYSKHGMNAVAIDSKTPAPQRKQFVEDFKQGQIQILVNVDVFSEGFDCPDIEFVQMARPTLSLAKYLQQVGRGLRKSKGKEYCMLIDNVGLYRMFGLPIANRDWQAMFEGRLAGKGHTHCIETGYYCAAGNLTANDTIRPNDTLELVMTHDRLPDYLTCVKAVSYTHLRAHE
;
A
#
# COMPACT_ATOMS: atom_id res chain seq x y z
N MET A 1 10.39 15.26 23.15
CA MET A 1 9.01 14.96 23.57
C MET A 1 8.13 16.13 23.15
N PHE A 2 7.31 15.94 22.13
CA PHE A 2 6.59 17.05 21.48
C PHE A 2 5.18 17.15 22.04
N LYS A 3 4.81 18.33 22.53
CA LYS A 3 3.41 18.63 22.85
C LYS A 3 2.81 19.42 21.70
N ASN A 4 1.73 18.90 21.08
CA ASN A 4 0.95 19.73 20.17
C ASN A 4 0.26 20.86 20.98
N LYS A 5 -0.32 21.86 20.27
CA LYS A 5 -1.08 22.96 20.93
C LYS A 5 -2.25 22.49 21.83
N LEU A 6 -2.60 21.20 21.78
CA LEU A 6 -3.61 20.54 22.60
C LEU A 6 -3.00 19.74 23.78
N GLY A 7 -1.67 19.86 24.02
CA GLY A 7 -0.99 19.17 25.13
C GLY A 7 -0.79 17.67 24.95
N LYS A 8 -1.15 17.09 23.77
CA LYS A 8 -0.89 15.68 23.47
C LYS A 8 0.53 15.49 22.98
N GLU A 9 1.26 14.57 23.59
CA GLU A 9 2.57 14.13 23.15
C GLU A 9 2.47 13.43 21.79
N LEU A 10 3.15 13.98 20.78
CA LEU A 10 3.38 13.31 19.50
C LEU A 10 4.69 12.54 19.63
N SER A 11 4.65 11.36 20.25
CA SER A 11 5.82 10.49 20.33
C SER A 11 5.85 9.53 19.16
N LEU A 12 7.00 9.39 18.53
CA LEU A 12 7.25 8.30 17.59
C LEU A 12 7.28 6.97 18.36
N ARG A 13 6.79 5.92 17.72
CA ARG A 13 6.96 4.55 18.18
C ARG A 13 8.43 4.14 18.09
N ASP A 14 8.86 3.14 18.86
CA ASP A 14 10.29 2.75 18.94
C ASP A 14 10.87 2.39 17.58
N TYR A 15 10.16 1.63 16.76
CA TYR A 15 10.60 1.32 15.39
C TYR A 15 10.71 2.56 14.50
N GLN A 16 9.82 3.54 14.65
CA GLN A 16 9.91 4.81 13.90
C GLN A 16 11.12 5.63 14.34
N GLN A 17 11.42 5.64 15.65
CA GLN A 17 12.63 6.29 16.17
C GLN A 17 13.90 5.63 15.65
N ALA A 18 13.92 4.29 15.59
CA ALA A 18 15.04 3.53 15.04
C ALA A 18 15.28 3.87 13.56
N ILE A 19 14.20 3.88 12.74
CA ILE A 19 14.29 4.25 11.32
C ILE A 19 14.74 5.71 11.18
N LYS A 20 14.20 6.63 11.97
CA LYS A 20 14.61 8.04 11.97
C LYS A 20 16.11 8.20 12.21
N ARG A 21 16.67 7.50 13.22
CA ARG A 21 18.13 7.49 13.47
C ARG A 21 18.90 7.01 12.25
N ARG A 22 18.47 5.89 11.64
CA ARG A 22 19.13 5.34 10.43
C ARG A 22 19.07 6.30 9.24
N ILE A 23 18.01 7.09 9.08
CA ILE A 23 17.94 8.14 8.05
C ILE A 23 19.02 9.20 8.30
N PHE A 24 19.12 9.74 9.52
CA PHE A 24 20.12 10.75 9.85
C PHE A 24 21.54 10.21 9.76
N ASP A 25 21.78 8.95 10.15
CA ASP A 25 23.09 8.30 10.02
C ASP A 25 23.47 8.13 8.54
N ALA A 26 22.55 7.70 7.68
CA ALA A 26 22.78 7.61 6.25
C ALA A 26 23.12 8.97 5.63
N TRP A 27 22.44 10.04 6.07
CA TRP A 27 22.69 11.40 5.58
C TRP A 27 24.07 11.99 5.96
N ARG A 28 24.86 11.31 6.80
CA ARG A 28 26.27 11.72 7.07
C ARG A 28 27.17 11.51 5.84
N ASN A 29 26.88 10.48 5.04
CA ASN A 29 27.72 10.07 3.91
C ASN A 29 27.00 10.07 2.57
N GLN A 30 25.66 10.20 2.54
CA GLN A 30 24.81 10.06 1.37
C GLN A 30 23.78 11.18 1.34
N ALA A 31 23.44 11.68 0.16
CA ALA A 31 22.47 12.76 0.03
C ALA A 31 21.04 12.26 -0.18
N CYS A 32 20.88 11.12 -0.84
CA CYS A 32 19.60 10.63 -1.32
C CYS A 32 19.25 9.29 -0.65
N VAL A 33 18.29 9.30 0.27
CA VAL A 33 17.88 8.11 1.05
C VAL A 33 16.46 7.72 0.69
N MET A 34 16.25 6.46 0.37
CA MET A 34 14.90 5.88 0.26
C MET A 34 14.58 5.09 1.54
N VAL A 35 13.35 5.19 2.02
CA VAL A 35 12.85 4.46 3.19
C VAL A 35 11.72 3.56 2.76
N GLN A 36 11.85 2.26 3.05
CA GLN A 36 10.78 1.29 2.91
C GLN A 36 10.09 1.08 4.26
N MET A 37 8.77 1.29 4.29
CA MET A 37 7.91 0.96 5.43
C MET A 37 6.54 0.48 4.92
N PRO A 38 5.96 -0.60 5.44
CA PRO A 38 4.66 -1.09 5.04
C PRO A 38 3.54 -0.04 5.16
N THR A 39 2.46 -0.24 4.42
CA THR A 39 1.26 0.59 4.56
C THR A 39 0.65 0.40 5.95
N GLY A 40 0.24 1.50 6.60
CA GLY A 40 -0.38 1.45 7.93
C GLY A 40 0.60 1.60 9.11
N THR A 41 1.92 1.63 8.87
CA THR A 41 2.93 1.76 9.93
C THR A 41 3.33 3.20 10.27
N GLY A 42 2.62 4.21 9.71
CA GLY A 42 2.79 5.61 10.09
C GLY A 42 3.94 6.33 9.39
N LYS A 43 4.20 6.05 8.10
CA LYS A 43 5.18 6.77 7.25
C LYS A 43 5.07 8.29 7.37
N THR A 44 3.86 8.83 7.29
CA THR A 44 3.62 10.28 7.33
C THR A 44 3.99 10.90 8.69
N HIS A 45 3.83 10.15 9.80
CA HIS A 45 4.27 10.61 11.13
C HIS A 45 5.80 10.63 11.24
N LEU A 46 6.47 9.59 10.74
CA LEU A 46 7.94 9.56 10.67
C LEU A 46 8.45 10.75 9.86
N LEU A 47 7.88 10.96 8.67
CA LEU A 47 8.21 12.08 7.79
C LEU A 47 8.08 13.43 8.50
N ALA A 48 6.93 13.70 9.12
CA ALA A 48 6.69 14.95 9.83
C ALA A 48 7.69 15.16 10.98
N SER A 49 8.09 14.08 11.67
CA SER A 49 9.10 14.14 12.73
C SER A 49 10.51 14.42 12.19
N VAL A 50 10.87 13.88 11.02
CA VAL A 50 12.17 14.19 10.38
C VAL A 50 12.23 15.66 9.95
N ILE A 51 11.15 16.18 9.36
CA ILE A 51 11.04 17.60 8.98
C ILE A 51 11.14 18.49 10.23
N TYR A 52 10.45 18.12 11.29
CA TYR A 52 10.49 18.89 12.54
C TYR A 52 11.91 19.01 13.11
N ASP A 53 12.66 17.90 13.17
CA ASP A 53 14.02 17.95 13.70
C ASP A 53 14.93 18.82 12.84
N LEU A 54 14.81 18.72 11.50
CA LEU A 54 15.59 19.57 10.59
C LEU A 54 15.29 21.05 10.84
N LEU A 55 14.02 21.44 10.84
CA LEU A 55 13.62 22.84 11.05
C LEU A 55 13.87 23.34 12.46
N SER A 56 13.95 22.46 13.46
CA SER A 56 14.32 22.83 14.83
C SER A 56 15.80 23.16 14.96
N THR A 57 16.66 22.52 14.17
CA THR A 57 18.10 22.77 14.13
C THR A 57 18.44 23.93 13.19
N GLU A 58 17.71 24.05 12.10
CA GLU A 58 17.97 25.02 11.03
C GLU A 58 16.66 25.73 10.63
N PRO A 59 16.16 26.70 11.43
CA PRO A 59 14.86 27.32 11.23
C PRO A 59 14.68 28.10 9.92
N GLU A 60 15.78 28.57 9.32
CA GLU A 60 15.75 29.33 8.06
C GLU A 60 15.63 28.44 6.81
N GLN A 61 15.70 27.13 6.99
CA GLN A 61 15.68 26.18 5.88
C GLN A 61 14.25 25.97 5.34
N CYS A 62 14.19 25.61 4.06
CA CYS A 62 12.94 25.27 3.36
C CYS A 62 12.88 23.77 3.04
N VAL A 63 11.73 23.15 3.24
CA VAL A 63 11.48 21.74 2.96
C VAL A 63 10.38 21.64 1.90
N TRP A 64 10.66 20.85 0.86
CA TRP A 64 9.65 20.53 -0.15
C TRP A 64 9.15 19.11 0.02
N ILE A 65 7.84 18.95 -0.06
CA ILE A 65 7.19 17.63 -0.04
C ILE A 65 6.51 17.43 -1.40
N ILE A 66 7.03 16.46 -2.13
CA ILE A 66 6.53 16.14 -3.47
C ILE A 66 5.63 14.90 -3.37
N ALA A 67 4.36 15.05 -3.72
CA ALA A 67 3.41 13.96 -3.78
C ALA A 67 2.92 13.75 -5.21
N HIS A 68 2.53 12.51 -5.50
CA HIS A 68 2.01 12.15 -6.82
C HIS A 68 0.58 12.68 -7.03
N ARG A 69 -0.22 12.82 -5.95
CA ARG A 69 -1.62 13.25 -5.98
C ARG A 69 -1.87 14.42 -5.03
N ARG A 70 -2.80 15.28 -5.41
CA ARG A 70 -3.18 16.46 -4.63
C ARG A 70 -3.78 16.11 -3.26
N GLU A 71 -4.56 15.04 -3.20
CA GLU A 71 -5.18 14.57 -1.94
C GLU A 71 -4.12 14.17 -0.90
N LEU A 72 -2.98 13.61 -1.35
CA LEU A 72 -1.83 13.30 -0.49
C LEU A 72 -1.16 14.57 0.03
N VAL A 73 -1.07 15.60 -0.79
CA VAL A 73 -0.51 16.91 -0.38
C VAL A 73 -1.27 17.44 0.84
N GLU A 74 -2.60 17.51 0.76
CA GLU A 74 -3.45 18.00 1.85
C GLU A 74 -3.31 17.14 3.14
N GLN A 75 -3.23 15.82 2.99
CA GLN A 75 -3.04 14.91 4.12
C GLN A 75 -1.68 15.11 4.81
N ILE A 76 -0.62 15.29 4.03
CA ILE A 76 0.72 15.54 4.56
C ILE A 76 0.77 16.90 5.24
N GLU A 77 0.24 17.96 4.63
CA GLU A 77 0.13 19.30 5.23
C GLU A 77 -0.58 19.24 6.59
N ASN A 78 -1.73 18.57 6.67
CA ASN A 78 -2.46 18.38 7.91
C ASN A 78 -1.67 17.61 8.98
N THR A 79 -0.87 16.62 8.56
CA THR A 79 -0.05 15.85 9.50
C THR A 79 1.12 16.68 10.00
N VAL A 80 1.82 17.38 9.13
CA VAL A 80 2.96 18.27 9.47
C VAL A 80 2.48 19.40 10.40
N ALA A 81 1.28 19.95 10.16
CA ALA A 81 0.69 20.97 11.02
C ALA A 81 0.45 20.49 12.46
N ARG A 82 0.19 19.20 12.68
CA ARG A 82 0.09 18.62 14.04
C ARG A 82 1.41 18.67 14.81
N TYR A 83 2.53 18.73 14.12
CA TYR A 83 3.86 18.95 14.70
C TYR A 83 4.18 20.43 14.90
N GLY A 84 3.23 21.33 14.71
CA GLY A 84 3.39 22.76 14.91
C GLY A 84 4.02 23.51 13.73
N ILE A 85 4.30 22.82 12.64
CA ILE A 85 4.84 23.40 11.39
C ILE A 85 3.66 23.83 10.54
N ARG A 86 3.50 25.13 10.31
CA ARG A 86 2.37 25.68 9.56
C ARG A 86 2.78 26.05 8.14
N LYS A 87 1.82 25.96 7.24
CA LYS A 87 1.99 26.37 5.85
C LYS A 87 2.31 27.87 5.71
N GLU A 88 1.71 28.67 6.59
CA GLU A 88 1.88 30.12 6.62
C GLU A 88 3.31 30.56 6.98
N ASP A 89 4.04 29.70 7.70
CA ASP A 89 5.44 29.97 8.07
C ASP A 89 6.39 29.88 6.85
N GLY A 90 5.91 29.36 5.71
CA GLY A 90 6.66 29.31 4.45
C GLY A 90 7.80 28.29 4.41
N GLN A 91 8.09 27.63 5.55
CA GLN A 91 9.19 26.67 5.70
C GLN A 91 8.93 25.36 5.00
N VAL A 92 7.66 24.92 4.91
CA VAL A 92 7.27 23.66 4.26
C VAL A 92 6.33 23.96 3.10
N ARG A 93 6.66 23.44 1.91
CA ARG A 93 5.84 23.51 0.71
C ARG A 93 5.51 22.11 0.23
N ALA A 94 4.24 21.77 0.24
CA ALA A 94 3.76 20.53 -0.33
C ALA A 94 3.17 20.80 -1.73
N MET A 95 3.60 20.01 -2.73
CA MET A 95 3.22 20.21 -4.12
C MET A 95 3.26 18.90 -4.91
N SER A 96 2.56 18.88 -6.05
CA SER A 96 2.69 17.77 -6.98
C SER A 96 3.87 17.98 -7.92
N ILE A 97 4.49 16.89 -8.37
CA ILE A 97 5.60 16.97 -9.35
C ILE A 97 5.14 17.63 -10.66
N GLN A 98 3.88 17.41 -11.07
CA GLN A 98 3.32 18.00 -12.27
C GLN A 98 3.16 19.53 -12.14
N TRP A 99 2.80 20.00 -10.94
CA TRP A 99 2.75 21.44 -10.68
C TRP A 99 4.16 22.03 -10.70
N LEU A 100 5.09 21.39 -9.96
CA LEU A 100 6.47 21.84 -9.86
C LEU A 100 7.15 21.94 -11.23
N SER A 101 6.97 20.93 -12.11
CA SER A 101 7.58 20.90 -13.44
C SER A 101 7.14 22.05 -14.36
N ARG A 102 6.01 22.72 -14.05
CA ARG A 102 5.51 23.88 -14.80
C ARG A 102 5.89 25.23 -14.17
N HIS A 103 6.35 25.23 -12.93
CA HIS A 103 6.57 26.42 -12.12
C HIS A 103 7.99 26.52 -11.57
N TRP A 104 8.97 25.89 -12.23
CA TRP A 104 10.39 25.94 -11.78
C TRP A 104 10.88 27.38 -11.58
N ASN A 105 10.48 28.30 -12.44
CA ASN A 105 10.97 29.67 -12.44
C ASN A 105 10.26 30.56 -11.42
N ASP A 106 9.16 30.09 -10.85
CA ASP A 106 8.35 30.87 -9.89
C ASP A 106 8.81 30.62 -8.43
N ILE A 107 9.75 29.71 -8.24
CA ILE A 107 10.21 29.32 -6.91
C ILE A 107 11.65 29.82 -6.70
N HIS A 108 11.79 30.79 -5.81
CA HIS A 108 13.08 31.44 -5.55
C HIS A 108 13.87 30.82 -4.38
N ASN A 109 13.21 30.11 -3.45
CA ASN A 109 13.86 29.51 -2.28
C ASN A 109 14.23 28.04 -2.57
N ALA A 110 15.53 27.77 -2.62
CA ALA A 110 16.02 26.40 -2.75
C ALA A 110 15.71 25.58 -1.47
N PRO A 111 15.25 24.32 -1.60
CA PRO A 111 15.00 23.48 -0.45
C PRO A 111 16.31 22.91 0.13
N ALA A 112 16.37 22.75 1.45
CA ALA A 112 17.41 21.97 2.12
C ALA A 112 17.08 20.47 2.09
N LEU A 113 15.78 20.16 2.11
CA LEU A 113 15.27 18.79 2.05
C LEU A 113 14.14 18.69 1.02
N ILE A 114 14.21 17.68 0.17
CA ILE A 114 13.13 17.27 -0.73
C ILE A 114 12.63 15.92 -0.28
N VAL A 115 11.36 15.85 0.07
CA VAL A 115 10.70 14.61 0.43
C VAL A 115 9.79 14.15 -0.71
N ILE A 116 9.84 12.87 -1.04
CA ILE A 116 8.96 12.24 -2.02
C ILE A 116 8.14 11.18 -1.31
N ASP A 117 6.84 11.43 -1.18
CA ASP A 117 5.92 10.41 -0.72
C ASP A 117 5.51 9.50 -1.88
N GLU A 118 5.29 8.20 -1.57
CA GLU A 118 5.10 7.12 -2.54
C GLU A 118 6.19 7.11 -3.63
N ALA A 119 7.45 7.13 -3.19
CA ALA A 119 8.63 7.28 -4.03
C ALA A 119 8.80 6.21 -5.11
N HIS A 120 8.06 5.09 -5.05
CA HIS A 120 8.02 4.10 -6.12
C HIS A 120 7.38 4.64 -7.42
N HIS A 121 6.62 5.75 -7.35
CA HIS A 121 6.14 6.50 -8.50
C HIS A 121 7.15 7.50 -9.07
N ALA A 122 8.31 7.67 -8.44
CA ALA A 122 9.35 8.56 -8.93
C ALA A 122 9.91 8.02 -10.27
N LEU A 123 9.26 8.40 -11.36
CA LEU A 123 9.67 8.05 -12.72
C LEU A 123 10.67 9.08 -13.23
N ALA A 124 11.78 8.55 -13.58
CA ALA A 124 13.04 9.06 -14.08
C ALA A 124 13.16 10.56 -14.44
N GLU A 125 12.53 11.06 -15.49
CA GLU A 125 12.95 12.35 -16.08
C GLU A 125 12.65 13.59 -15.20
N SER A 126 11.41 13.76 -14.72
CA SER A 126 11.05 14.93 -13.92
C SER A 126 11.79 14.96 -12.56
N TYR A 127 12.06 13.78 -12.00
CA TYR A 127 12.80 13.68 -10.74
C TYR A 127 14.30 13.83 -10.96
N LYS A 128 14.88 13.36 -12.08
CA LYS A 128 16.27 13.64 -12.44
C LYS A 128 16.50 15.12 -12.64
N GLU A 129 15.58 15.82 -13.30
CA GLU A 129 15.65 17.27 -13.42
C GLU A 129 15.63 17.96 -12.05
N LEU A 130 14.73 17.50 -11.14
CA LEU A 130 14.68 18.01 -9.77
C LEU A 130 16.01 17.81 -9.02
N TRP A 131 16.63 16.62 -9.15
CA TRP A 131 17.95 16.32 -8.55
C TRP A 131 19.07 17.20 -9.13
N THR A 132 19.05 17.43 -10.43
CA THR A 132 20.04 18.29 -11.11
C THR A 132 19.90 19.74 -10.71
N ARG A 133 18.67 20.25 -10.54
CA ARG A 133 18.42 21.65 -10.14
C ARG A 133 18.79 21.91 -8.67
N TYR A 134 18.64 20.92 -7.80
CA TYR A 134 18.89 21.07 -6.36
C TYR A 134 19.85 19.99 -5.85
N PRO A 135 21.11 19.99 -6.34
CA PRO A 135 22.08 18.95 -6.00
C PRO A 135 22.45 18.93 -4.51
N HIS A 136 22.45 20.08 -3.84
CA HIS A 136 22.83 20.21 -2.43
C HIS A 136 21.70 19.86 -1.45
N ALA A 137 20.45 19.82 -1.91
CA ALA A 137 19.33 19.41 -1.07
C ALA A 137 19.46 17.93 -0.70
N LYS A 138 19.19 17.58 0.55
CA LYS A 138 18.97 16.17 0.94
C LYS A 138 17.66 15.65 0.31
N LYS A 139 17.62 14.37 -0.01
CA LYS A 139 16.44 13.74 -0.60
C LYS A 139 15.99 12.57 0.26
N LEU A 140 14.69 12.51 0.52
CA LEU A 140 14.06 11.45 1.30
C LEU A 140 12.89 10.88 0.52
N GLY A 141 13.05 9.67 0.00
CA GLY A 141 11.94 8.92 -0.63
C GLY A 141 11.25 8.05 0.41
N MET A 142 9.93 8.12 0.53
CA MET A 142 9.14 7.24 1.38
C MET A 142 8.30 6.31 0.51
N THR A 143 8.35 5.01 0.76
CA THR A 143 7.53 4.03 0.02
C THR A 143 7.21 2.81 0.87
N ALA A 144 6.10 2.14 0.57
CA ALA A 144 5.83 0.81 1.12
C ALA A 144 6.55 -0.29 0.31
N THR A 145 6.83 -0.02 -0.95
CA THR A 145 7.28 -1.02 -1.91
C THR A 145 8.32 -0.41 -2.84
N PRO A 146 9.62 -0.56 -2.55
CA PRO A 146 10.69 -0.08 -3.40
C PRO A 146 10.86 -0.99 -4.63
N CYS A 147 9.80 -1.13 -5.42
CA CYS A 147 9.79 -1.91 -6.65
C CYS A 147 9.01 -1.20 -7.75
N ARG A 148 9.48 -1.35 -8.98
CA ARG A 148 8.82 -0.87 -10.19
C ARG A 148 8.32 -2.05 -11.02
N LEU A 149 7.22 -1.86 -11.73
CA LEU A 149 6.67 -2.90 -12.60
C LEU A 149 7.64 -3.29 -13.73
N ASN A 150 8.43 -2.34 -14.23
CA ASN A 150 9.50 -2.57 -15.21
C ASN A 150 10.79 -3.16 -14.62
N ARG A 151 10.81 -3.46 -13.31
CA ARG A 151 11.94 -4.03 -12.54
C ARG A 151 13.23 -3.23 -12.55
N LYS A 152 13.22 -1.99 -13.06
CA LYS A 152 14.37 -1.08 -12.91
C LYS A 152 14.47 -0.68 -11.45
N GLY A 153 15.70 -0.62 -10.94
CA GLY A 153 15.99 -0.16 -9.59
C GLY A 153 15.76 1.34 -9.40
N PHE A 154 16.19 1.82 -8.27
CA PHE A 154 16.08 3.24 -7.85
C PHE A 154 17.44 3.90 -7.64
N THR A 155 18.53 3.18 -7.92
CA THR A 155 19.93 3.65 -7.73
C THR A 155 20.30 4.81 -8.63
N ASP A 156 19.48 5.13 -9.62
CA ASP A 156 19.59 6.34 -10.43
C ASP A 156 19.07 7.61 -9.74
N LEU A 157 18.34 7.47 -8.63
CA LEU A 157 17.75 8.57 -7.85
C LEU A 157 18.15 8.55 -6.37
N PHE A 158 18.40 7.39 -5.80
CA PHE A 158 18.70 7.23 -4.37
C PHE A 158 19.98 6.43 -4.16
N ASP A 159 20.78 6.88 -3.21
CA ASP A 159 22.09 6.27 -2.89
C ASP A 159 21.92 4.99 -2.05
N THR A 160 20.90 4.95 -1.18
CA THR A 160 20.69 3.87 -0.23
C THR A 160 19.23 3.63 0.11
N LEU A 161 18.93 2.40 0.56
CA LEU A 161 17.65 1.99 1.09
C LEU A 161 17.72 1.74 2.60
N VAL A 162 16.88 2.40 3.37
CA VAL A 162 16.60 2.09 4.77
C VAL A 162 15.31 1.29 4.85
N THR A 163 15.39 0.04 5.29
CA THR A 163 14.21 -0.84 5.43
C THR A 163 13.70 -0.85 6.87
N SER A 164 12.40 -0.91 7.06
CA SER A 164 11.77 -1.21 8.35
C SER A 164 11.69 -2.72 8.59
N ASP A 165 11.12 -3.09 9.72
CA ASP A 165 10.70 -4.44 10.00
C ASP A 165 9.66 -4.90 8.97
N SER A 166 9.48 -6.23 8.85
CA SER A 166 8.55 -6.84 7.89
C SER A 166 7.08 -6.67 8.33
N ILE A 167 6.14 -6.89 7.39
CA ILE A 167 4.70 -6.96 7.74
C ILE A 167 4.46 -8.04 8.80
N ALA A 168 5.17 -9.16 8.73
CA ALA A 168 5.11 -10.25 9.70
C ALA A 168 5.50 -9.79 11.11
N ASP A 169 6.59 -9.04 11.23
CA ASP A 169 7.05 -8.49 12.51
C ASP A 169 6.04 -7.49 13.07
N PHE A 170 5.56 -6.56 12.24
CA PHE A 170 4.54 -5.59 12.67
C PHE A 170 3.22 -6.25 13.13
N ILE A 171 2.83 -7.37 12.55
CA ILE A 171 1.67 -8.15 13.02
C ILE A 171 2.01 -8.80 14.36
N SER A 172 3.17 -9.46 14.49
CA SER A 172 3.55 -10.14 15.72
C SER A 172 3.71 -9.18 16.90
N GLU A 173 4.14 -7.95 16.66
CA GLU A 173 4.24 -6.89 17.65
C GLU A 173 2.92 -6.15 17.90
N GLY A 174 1.88 -6.52 17.16
CA GLY A 174 0.55 -5.94 17.31
C GLY A 174 0.37 -4.55 16.74
N TRP A 175 1.26 -4.09 15.87
CA TRP A 175 1.13 -2.80 15.15
C TRP A 175 0.23 -2.88 13.93
N LEU A 176 0.14 -4.05 13.30
CA LEU A 176 -0.79 -4.35 12.21
C LEU A 176 -1.79 -5.43 12.65
N SER A 177 -2.93 -5.50 11.98
CA SER A 177 -3.98 -6.49 12.23
C SER A 177 -3.58 -7.85 11.68
N VAL A 178 -3.91 -8.91 12.37
CA VAL A 178 -3.95 -10.27 11.82
C VAL A 178 -5.01 -10.35 10.72
N PHE A 179 -4.96 -11.39 9.88
CA PHE A 179 -5.85 -11.51 8.74
C PHE A 179 -6.17 -12.97 8.40
N ASP A 180 -7.34 -13.16 7.80
CA ASP A 180 -7.68 -14.33 7.02
C ASP A 180 -7.48 -14.04 5.54
N TYR A 181 -7.11 -15.03 4.76
CA TYR A 181 -6.89 -14.90 3.32
C TYR A 181 -7.60 -16.01 2.56
N ALA A 182 -8.55 -15.65 1.72
CA ALA A 182 -9.17 -16.56 0.75
C ALA A 182 -8.76 -16.18 -0.66
N SER A 183 -8.34 -17.15 -1.47
CA SER A 183 -7.98 -16.96 -2.87
C SER A 183 -8.75 -17.90 -3.78
N ILE A 184 -8.91 -17.52 -5.05
CA ILE A 184 -9.53 -18.40 -6.05
C ILE A 184 -8.67 -19.66 -6.24
N LYS A 185 -9.38 -20.79 -6.41
CA LYS A 185 -8.74 -22.07 -6.69
C LYS A 185 -8.03 -22.07 -8.05
N PRO A 186 -6.86 -22.72 -8.15
CA PRO A 186 -6.06 -22.71 -9.38
C PRO A 186 -6.78 -23.23 -10.64
N ASP A 187 -7.72 -24.14 -10.47
CA ASP A 187 -8.49 -24.80 -11.54
C ASP A 187 -9.86 -24.17 -11.78
N SER A 188 -10.21 -23.12 -11.04
CA SER A 188 -11.48 -22.42 -11.17
C SER A 188 -11.63 -21.73 -12.53
N ASP A 189 -12.86 -21.53 -12.95
CA ASP A 189 -13.15 -20.82 -14.20
C ASP A 189 -12.70 -19.35 -14.16
N ASP A 190 -12.74 -18.71 -12.99
CA ASP A 190 -12.22 -17.36 -12.80
C ASP A 190 -10.72 -17.32 -13.00
N GLN A 191 -9.95 -18.31 -12.50
CA GLN A 191 -8.52 -18.39 -12.73
C GLN A 191 -8.19 -18.57 -14.21
N LYS A 192 -8.92 -19.42 -14.92
CA LYS A 192 -8.78 -19.61 -16.39
C LYS A 192 -9.04 -18.31 -17.16
N LEU A 193 -10.07 -17.53 -16.74
CA LEU A 193 -10.34 -16.22 -17.32
C LEU A 193 -9.18 -15.24 -17.10
N ILE A 194 -8.59 -15.22 -15.92
CA ILE A 194 -7.46 -14.36 -15.58
C ILE A 194 -6.19 -14.80 -16.34
N ASP A 195 -5.92 -16.08 -16.40
CA ASP A 195 -4.78 -16.64 -17.16
C ASP A 195 -4.87 -16.35 -18.67
N SER A 196 -6.07 -16.09 -19.19
CA SER A 196 -6.30 -15.70 -20.60
C SER A 196 -5.91 -14.24 -20.89
N LEU A 197 -5.66 -13.40 -19.87
CA LEU A 197 -5.29 -12.00 -20.06
C LEU A 197 -3.86 -11.87 -20.59
N SER A 198 -3.74 -11.39 -21.81
CA SER A 198 -2.46 -11.31 -22.53
C SER A 198 -1.98 -9.88 -22.81
N LYS A 199 -2.91 -8.92 -22.95
CA LYS A 199 -2.59 -7.55 -23.33
C LYS A 199 -2.09 -6.74 -22.15
N ARG A 200 -1.07 -5.90 -22.44
CA ARG A 200 -0.46 -5.01 -21.44
C ARG A 200 -0.78 -3.55 -21.76
N SER A 201 -0.91 -2.75 -20.74
CA SER A 201 -0.93 -1.29 -20.84
C SER A 201 0.50 -0.74 -20.97
N TRP A 202 0.61 0.56 -21.23
CA TRP A 202 1.92 1.22 -21.40
C TRP A 202 2.81 1.15 -20.14
N ASP A 203 2.23 1.02 -18.96
CA ASP A 203 2.92 0.85 -17.67
C ASP A 203 3.34 -0.61 -17.41
N GLY A 204 2.95 -1.56 -18.27
CA GLY A 204 3.25 -2.99 -18.18
C GLY A 204 2.23 -3.81 -17.41
N ASP A 205 1.21 -3.20 -16.78
CA ASP A 205 0.11 -3.91 -16.12
C ASP A 205 -0.91 -4.47 -17.14
N PHE A 206 -1.88 -5.24 -16.70
CA PHE A 206 -2.96 -5.72 -17.56
C PHE A 206 -3.77 -4.56 -18.17
N GLN A 207 -4.16 -4.70 -19.44
CA GLN A 207 -4.94 -3.70 -20.13
C GLN A 207 -6.38 -3.65 -19.59
N ILE A 208 -6.83 -2.48 -19.12
CA ILE A 208 -8.18 -2.27 -18.54
C ILE A 208 -9.29 -2.72 -19.48
N LYS A 209 -9.15 -2.45 -20.80
CA LYS A 209 -10.16 -2.82 -21.80
C LYS A 209 -10.34 -4.33 -21.90
N GLU A 210 -9.24 -5.09 -21.87
CA GLU A 210 -9.27 -6.54 -21.90
C GLU A 210 -9.86 -7.12 -20.61
N MET A 211 -9.37 -6.65 -19.43
CA MET A 211 -9.94 -7.06 -18.14
C MET A 211 -11.45 -6.84 -18.07
N ASN A 212 -11.93 -5.69 -18.53
CA ASN A 212 -13.37 -5.40 -18.57
C ASN A 212 -14.15 -6.35 -19.50
N ALA A 213 -13.61 -6.64 -20.68
CA ALA A 213 -14.28 -7.54 -21.63
C ALA A 213 -14.42 -8.96 -21.06
N VAL A 214 -13.44 -9.40 -20.27
CA VAL A 214 -13.39 -10.76 -19.72
C VAL A 214 -14.14 -10.85 -18.38
N LEU A 215 -13.88 -9.92 -17.44
CA LEU A 215 -14.30 -10.06 -16.04
C LEU A 215 -15.50 -9.18 -15.64
N ASN A 216 -15.85 -8.14 -16.39
CA ASN A 216 -17.03 -7.31 -16.09
C ASN A 216 -18.31 -7.92 -16.67
N LYS A 217 -18.62 -9.14 -16.28
CA LYS A 217 -19.80 -9.90 -16.69
C LYS A 217 -20.62 -10.31 -15.48
N ARG A 218 -21.92 -10.48 -15.67
CA ARG A 218 -22.83 -10.83 -14.58
C ARG A 218 -22.40 -12.06 -13.78
N PRO A 219 -22.02 -13.20 -14.37
CA PRO A 219 -21.61 -14.38 -13.59
C PRO A 219 -20.38 -14.13 -12.72
N THR A 220 -19.41 -13.33 -13.21
CA THR A 220 -18.22 -12.96 -12.41
C THR A 220 -18.62 -12.07 -11.24
N ILE A 221 -19.50 -11.07 -11.46
CA ILE A 221 -19.99 -10.18 -10.40
C ILE A 221 -20.80 -10.96 -9.35
N GLU A 222 -21.60 -11.94 -9.75
CA GLU A 222 -22.30 -12.85 -8.85
C GLU A 222 -21.33 -13.60 -7.93
N ARG A 223 -20.23 -14.15 -8.48
CA ARG A 223 -19.20 -14.81 -7.67
C ARG A 223 -18.46 -13.86 -6.73
N LEU A 224 -18.23 -12.61 -7.14
CA LEU A 224 -17.69 -11.58 -6.23
C LEU A 224 -18.63 -11.35 -5.04
N TYR A 225 -19.93 -11.23 -5.29
CA TYR A 225 -20.94 -11.07 -4.25
C TYR A 225 -20.99 -12.27 -3.31
N GLU A 226 -21.06 -13.51 -3.86
CA GLU A 226 -21.08 -14.73 -3.07
C GLU A 226 -19.84 -14.87 -2.18
N SER A 227 -18.67 -14.43 -2.67
CA SER A 227 -17.43 -14.42 -1.89
C SER A 227 -17.54 -13.51 -0.66
N VAL A 228 -18.10 -12.30 -0.81
CA VAL A 228 -18.31 -11.40 0.33
C VAL A 228 -19.37 -11.97 1.27
N ARG A 229 -20.47 -12.49 0.74
CA ARG A 229 -21.53 -13.10 1.54
C ARG A 229 -21.02 -14.28 2.36
N HIS A 230 -20.10 -15.08 1.80
CA HIS A 230 -19.56 -16.25 2.49
C HIS A 230 -18.52 -15.90 3.55
N TYR A 231 -17.56 -15.02 3.21
CA TYR A 231 -16.38 -14.74 4.04
C TYR A 231 -16.48 -13.46 4.88
N ALA A 232 -17.35 -12.54 4.51
CA ALA A 232 -17.39 -11.19 5.11
C ALA A 232 -18.82 -10.63 5.22
N ASP A 233 -19.80 -11.51 5.44
CA ASP A 233 -21.19 -11.07 5.60
C ASP A 233 -21.34 -10.10 6.79
N GLY A 234 -22.07 -9.02 6.59
CA GLY A 234 -22.26 -7.97 7.59
C GLY A 234 -21.02 -7.09 7.88
N LYS A 235 -19.84 -7.45 7.38
CA LYS A 235 -18.58 -6.71 7.64
C LYS A 235 -18.46 -5.45 6.78
N LYS A 236 -17.74 -4.46 7.30
CA LYS A 236 -17.38 -3.21 6.62
C LYS A 236 -16.16 -3.40 5.73
N GLY A 237 -16.23 -3.03 4.45
CA GLY A 237 -15.11 -3.31 3.56
C GLY A 237 -14.94 -2.46 2.32
N ILE A 238 -13.84 -2.75 1.62
CA ILE A 238 -13.47 -2.10 0.36
C ILE A 238 -13.32 -3.15 -0.74
N VAL A 239 -13.87 -2.84 -1.92
CA VAL A 239 -13.72 -3.62 -3.15
C VAL A 239 -12.87 -2.83 -4.16
N TYR A 240 -11.83 -3.43 -4.69
CA TYR A 240 -10.99 -2.84 -5.73
C TYR A 240 -11.44 -3.34 -7.11
N ALA A 241 -12.05 -2.45 -7.89
CA ALA A 241 -12.62 -2.75 -9.19
C ALA A 241 -11.69 -2.38 -10.36
N ILE A 242 -11.92 -2.99 -11.53
CA ILE A 242 -11.12 -2.81 -12.76
C ILE A 242 -11.31 -1.41 -13.35
N SER A 243 -12.55 -0.93 -13.38
CA SER A 243 -12.96 0.30 -14.06
C SER A 243 -14.20 0.89 -13.41
N ILE A 244 -14.53 2.13 -13.80
CA ILE A 244 -15.73 2.83 -13.35
C ILE A 244 -17.00 2.00 -13.63
N GLY A 245 -17.11 1.43 -14.85
CA GLY A 245 -18.24 0.57 -15.21
C GLY A 245 -18.31 -0.68 -14.33
N HIS A 246 -17.19 -1.34 -14.09
CA HIS A 246 -17.11 -2.51 -13.22
C HIS A 246 -17.51 -2.16 -11.77
N ALA A 247 -16.99 -1.05 -11.23
CA ALA A 247 -17.33 -0.62 -9.87
C ALA A 247 -18.83 -0.34 -9.71
N ARG A 248 -19.45 0.32 -10.67
CA ARG A 248 -20.89 0.60 -10.67
C ARG A 248 -21.72 -0.68 -10.77
N ASN A 249 -21.30 -1.63 -11.61
CA ASN A 249 -21.98 -2.91 -11.74
C ASN A 249 -21.91 -3.73 -10.45
N ILE A 250 -20.73 -3.79 -9.80
CA ILE A 250 -20.54 -4.44 -8.50
C ILE A 250 -21.43 -3.78 -7.44
N ALA A 251 -21.33 -2.47 -7.25
CA ALA A 251 -22.11 -1.75 -6.24
C ALA A 251 -23.61 -1.91 -6.46
N SER A 252 -24.08 -1.80 -7.71
CA SER A 252 -25.50 -2.01 -8.05
C SER A 252 -25.97 -3.45 -7.76
N TYR A 253 -25.14 -4.44 -8.08
CA TYR A 253 -25.48 -5.84 -7.81
C TYR A 253 -25.55 -6.10 -6.29
N TYR A 254 -24.55 -5.65 -5.54
CA TYR A 254 -24.49 -5.79 -4.08
C TYR A 254 -25.68 -5.12 -3.41
N SER A 255 -26.01 -3.88 -3.81
CA SER A 255 -27.15 -3.14 -3.25
C SER A 255 -28.50 -3.81 -3.53
N LYS A 256 -28.68 -4.39 -4.73
CA LYS A 256 -29.89 -5.14 -5.08
C LYS A 256 -30.06 -6.43 -4.26
N HIS A 257 -28.97 -6.95 -3.70
CA HIS A 257 -28.96 -8.18 -2.91
C HIS A 257 -28.75 -7.91 -1.39
N GLY A 258 -29.02 -6.67 -0.94
CA GLY A 258 -29.12 -6.34 0.47
C GLY A 258 -27.83 -5.81 1.13
N MET A 259 -26.72 -5.66 0.40
CA MET A 259 -25.52 -5.02 0.92
C MET A 259 -25.49 -3.54 0.58
N ASN A 260 -25.30 -2.66 1.57
CA ASN A 260 -25.19 -1.21 1.31
C ASN A 260 -23.83 -0.86 0.68
N ALA A 261 -23.77 -0.86 -0.66
CA ALA A 261 -22.56 -0.66 -1.43
C ALA A 261 -22.63 0.58 -2.34
N VAL A 262 -21.57 1.39 -2.33
CA VAL A 262 -21.46 2.60 -3.16
C VAL A 262 -20.19 2.56 -3.99
N ALA A 263 -20.29 2.92 -5.27
CA ALA A 263 -19.14 3.07 -6.16
C ALA A 263 -18.55 4.48 -6.07
N ILE A 264 -17.23 4.56 -5.91
CA ILE A 264 -16.47 5.83 -5.94
C ILE A 264 -15.39 5.74 -7.02
N ASP A 265 -15.34 6.77 -7.86
CA ASP A 265 -14.40 6.85 -8.97
C ASP A 265 -13.88 8.29 -9.16
N SER A 266 -12.96 8.48 -10.11
CA SER A 266 -12.37 9.79 -10.43
C SER A 266 -13.39 10.81 -10.97
N LYS A 267 -14.55 10.36 -11.46
CA LYS A 267 -15.64 11.21 -11.94
C LYS A 267 -16.64 11.58 -10.84
N THR A 268 -16.57 10.94 -9.67
CA THR A 268 -17.39 11.30 -8.51
C THR A 268 -17.02 12.72 -8.06
N PRO A 269 -17.97 13.67 -8.02
CA PRO A 269 -17.69 15.05 -7.59
C PRO A 269 -17.04 15.11 -6.22
N ALA A 270 -16.07 16.00 -6.01
CA ALA A 270 -15.30 16.07 -4.77
C ALA A 270 -16.16 16.20 -3.49
N PRO A 271 -17.23 17.04 -3.45
CA PRO A 271 -18.11 17.11 -2.30
C PRO A 271 -18.83 15.78 -2.01
N GLN A 272 -19.34 15.12 -3.06
CA GLN A 272 -20.02 13.83 -2.94
C GLN A 272 -19.06 12.72 -2.50
N ARG A 273 -17.82 12.72 -3.02
CA ARG A 273 -16.77 11.78 -2.60
C ARG A 273 -16.45 11.94 -1.12
N LYS A 274 -16.34 13.19 -0.64
CA LYS A 274 -16.11 13.49 0.77
C LYS A 274 -17.27 12.99 1.63
N GLN A 275 -18.51 13.18 1.19
CA GLN A 275 -19.70 12.69 1.89
C GLN A 275 -19.72 11.17 1.97
N PHE A 276 -19.50 10.45 0.86
CA PHE A 276 -19.47 8.98 0.86
C PHE A 276 -18.37 8.41 1.76
N VAL A 277 -17.20 9.08 1.81
CA VAL A 277 -16.12 8.69 2.72
C VAL A 277 -16.54 8.88 4.17
N GLU A 278 -17.23 9.97 4.50
CA GLU A 278 -17.70 10.24 5.85
C GLU A 278 -18.81 9.26 6.25
N ASP A 279 -19.79 9.02 5.37
CA ASP A 279 -20.87 8.04 5.59
C ASP A 279 -20.30 6.62 5.80
N PHE A 280 -19.24 6.27 5.06
CA PHE A 280 -18.53 5.01 5.26
C PHE A 280 -17.83 4.94 6.60
N LYS A 281 -17.15 6.01 7.02
CA LYS A 281 -16.50 6.07 8.35
C LYS A 281 -17.51 5.92 9.48
N GLN A 282 -18.69 6.53 9.33
CA GLN A 282 -19.79 6.45 10.29
C GLN A 282 -20.59 5.14 10.22
N GLY A 283 -20.27 4.24 9.27
CA GLY A 283 -20.98 2.96 9.10
C GLY A 283 -22.32 3.05 8.39
N GLN A 284 -22.68 4.22 7.83
CA GLN A 284 -23.90 4.39 7.03
C GLN A 284 -23.76 3.72 5.65
N ILE A 285 -22.55 3.65 5.11
CA ILE A 285 -22.20 2.84 3.95
C ILE A 285 -21.37 1.67 4.44
N GLN A 286 -21.74 0.45 4.06
CA GLN A 286 -21.05 -0.78 4.45
C GLN A 286 -19.86 -1.08 3.54
N ILE A 287 -20.03 -0.91 2.23
CA ILE A 287 -19.05 -1.33 1.23
C ILE A 287 -18.74 -0.16 0.29
N LEU A 288 -17.45 0.19 0.18
CA LEU A 288 -16.97 1.09 -0.85
C LEU A 288 -16.35 0.30 -2.00
N VAL A 289 -16.90 0.47 -3.20
CA VAL A 289 -16.32 -0.09 -4.43
C VAL A 289 -15.57 1.01 -5.16
N ASN A 290 -14.25 0.86 -5.29
CA ASN A 290 -13.42 1.94 -5.82
C ASN A 290 -12.57 1.53 -7.02
N VAL A 291 -12.16 2.54 -7.81
CA VAL A 291 -11.23 2.41 -8.92
C VAL A 291 -10.09 3.38 -8.71
N ASP A 292 -8.95 2.88 -8.23
CA ASP A 292 -7.69 3.62 -8.03
C ASP A 292 -7.78 4.91 -7.16
N VAL A 293 -8.94 5.22 -6.53
CA VAL A 293 -9.13 6.45 -5.75
C VAL A 293 -8.61 6.27 -4.32
N PHE A 294 -8.75 5.07 -3.74
CA PHE A 294 -8.35 4.75 -2.37
C PHE A 294 -7.09 3.89 -2.26
N SER A 295 -6.34 3.78 -3.34
CA SER A 295 -5.03 3.13 -3.30
C SER A 295 -4.07 3.90 -2.38
N GLU A 296 -4.19 5.23 -2.33
CA GLU A 296 -3.33 6.12 -1.55
C GLU A 296 -4.18 7.14 -0.76
N GLY A 297 -3.68 7.58 0.39
CA GLY A 297 -4.28 8.69 1.16
C GLY A 297 -5.59 8.41 1.90
N PHE A 298 -6.26 7.28 1.68
CA PHE A 298 -7.50 6.95 2.37
C PHE A 298 -7.22 6.35 3.76
N ASP A 299 -7.75 6.99 4.81
CA ASP A 299 -7.58 6.56 6.20
C ASP A 299 -8.91 6.14 6.82
N CYS A 300 -9.11 4.82 6.93
CA CYS A 300 -10.22 4.18 7.59
C CYS A 300 -9.71 2.86 8.19
N PRO A 301 -9.23 2.86 9.45
CA PRO A 301 -8.57 1.70 10.04
C PRO A 301 -9.51 0.55 10.42
N ASP A 302 -10.80 0.82 10.53
CA ASP A 302 -11.86 -0.12 10.91
C ASP A 302 -12.43 -0.94 9.74
N ILE A 303 -11.72 -0.99 8.63
CA ILE A 303 -12.03 -1.89 7.50
C ILE A 303 -11.82 -3.33 7.95
N GLU A 304 -12.88 -4.15 7.87
CA GLU A 304 -12.89 -5.54 8.28
C GLU A 304 -12.64 -6.50 7.12
N PHE A 305 -12.90 -6.09 5.87
CA PHE A 305 -12.49 -6.87 4.70
C PHE A 305 -11.98 -6.02 3.54
N VAL A 306 -11.11 -6.63 2.73
CA VAL A 306 -10.64 -6.09 1.46
C VAL A 306 -10.89 -7.15 0.38
N GLN A 307 -11.65 -6.78 -0.64
CA GLN A 307 -11.90 -7.64 -1.80
C GLN A 307 -11.11 -7.13 -3.01
N MET A 308 -10.29 -7.99 -3.56
CA MET A 308 -9.51 -7.74 -4.76
C MET A 308 -10.24 -8.33 -5.97
N ALA A 309 -10.89 -7.46 -6.76
CA ALA A 309 -11.63 -7.80 -7.96
C ALA A 309 -10.96 -7.28 -9.25
N ARG A 310 -9.70 -6.82 -9.13
CA ARG A 310 -8.87 -6.34 -10.24
C ARG A 310 -7.56 -7.10 -10.29
N PRO A 311 -7.32 -7.91 -11.35
CA PRO A 311 -6.00 -8.46 -11.60
C PRO A 311 -4.94 -7.36 -11.77
N THR A 312 -3.73 -7.58 -11.29
CA THR A 312 -2.60 -6.69 -11.49
C THR A 312 -1.28 -7.45 -11.47
N LEU A 313 -0.30 -6.96 -12.22
CA LEU A 313 1.09 -7.43 -12.20
C LEU A 313 1.94 -6.59 -11.22
N SER A 314 1.34 -5.61 -10.55
CA SER A 314 2.04 -4.69 -9.65
C SER A 314 1.98 -5.16 -8.21
N LEU A 315 3.12 -5.62 -7.67
CA LEU A 315 3.28 -5.92 -6.26
C LEU A 315 2.95 -4.71 -5.37
N ALA A 316 3.27 -3.50 -5.82
CA ALA A 316 2.97 -2.27 -5.11
C ALA A 316 1.45 -2.07 -4.95
N LYS A 317 0.67 -2.23 -6.04
CA LYS A 317 -0.79 -2.15 -5.98
C LYS A 317 -1.37 -3.20 -5.03
N TYR A 318 -0.91 -4.46 -5.13
CA TYR A 318 -1.34 -5.53 -4.25
C TYR A 318 -1.12 -5.18 -2.77
N LEU A 319 0.11 -4.83 -2.39
CA LEU A 319 0.45 -4.53 -1.00
C LEU A 319 -0.20 -3.24 -0.48
N GLN A 320 -0.46 -2.26 -1.33
CA GLN A 320 -1.23 -1.07 -0.96
C GLN A 320 -2.70 -1.41 -0.68
N GLN A 321 -3.33 -2.25 -1.51
CA GLN A 321 -4.72 -2.67 -1.34
C GLN A 321 -4.90 -3.45 -0.04
N VAL A 322 -4.13 -4.52 0.15
CA VAL A 322 -4.23 -5.33 1.38
C VAL A 322 -3.83 -4.54 2.62
N GLY A 323 -2.86 -3.65 2.51
CA GLY A 323 -2.38 -2.81 3.61
C GLY A 323 -3.45 -1.87 4.18
N ARG A 324 -4.54 -1.60 3.44
CA ARG A 324 -5.70 -0.86 3.99
C ARG A 324 -6.44 -1.69 5.03
N GLY A 325 -6.58 -2.98 4.80
CA GLY A 325 -7.20 -3.91 5.72
C GLY A 325 -6.31 -4.26 6.91
N LEU A 326 -4.99 -4.20 6.77
CA LEU A 326 -4.07 -4.56 7.86
C LEU A 326 -3.90 -3.48 8.95
N ARG A 327 -4.56 -2.33 8.84
CA ARG A 327 -4.55 -1.32 9.90
C ARG A 327 -5.29 -1.82 11.12
N LYS A 328 -4.75 -1.53 12.31
CA LYS A 328 -5.42 -1.81 13.58
C LYS A 328 -6.49 -0.79 13.90
N SER A 329 -7.62 -1.28 14.41
CA SER A 329 -8.70 -0.47 14.98
C SER A 329 -9.25 -1.15 16.24
N LYS A 330 -9.79 -0.35 17.15
CA LYS A 330 -10.46 -0.87 18.34
C LYS A 330 -11.72 -1.66 17.92
N GLY A 331 -11.87 -2.87 18.44
CA GLY A 331 -13.01 -3.75 18.12
C GLY A 331 -12.85 -4.59 16.86
N LYS A 332 -11.77 -4.39 16.09
CA LYS A 332 -11.44 -5.22 14.94
C LYS A 332 -10.52 -6.35 15.35
N GLU A 333 -11.01 -7.58 15.27
CA GLU A 333 -10.25 -8.79 15.61
C GLU A 333 -9.25 -9.13 14.51
N TYR A 334 -9.71 -9.23 13.25
CA TYR A 334 -8.89 -9.53 12.08
C TYR A 334 -9.43 -8.82 10.83
N CYS A 335 -8.71 -8.92 9.73
CA CYS A 335 -9.18 -8.49 8.42
C CYS A 335 -9.35 -9.69 7.49
N MET A 336 -10.49 -9.79 6.80
CA MET A 336 -10.69 -10.77 5.74
C MET A 336 -10.16 -10.24 4.41
N LEU A 337 -9.17 -10.90 3.83
CA LEU A 337 -8.63 -10.59 2.50
C LEU A 337 -9.22 -11.58 1.49
N ILE A 338 -10.03 -11.08 0.55
CA ILE A 338 -10.72 -11.88 -0.46
C ILE A 338 -10.08 -11.64 -1.82
N ASP A 339 -9.32 -12.61 -2.29
CA ASP A 339 -8.60 -12.57 -3.55
C ASP A 339 -9.36 -13.31 -4.65
N ASN A 340 -10.25 -12.59 -5.32
CA ASN A 340 -11.02 -13.14 -6.44
C ASN A 340 -10.24 -13.15 -7.77
N VAL A 341 -8.95 -12.80 -7.76
CA VAL A 341 -8.16 -12.61 -8.98
C VAL A 341 -6.78 -13.30 -8.92
N GLY A 342 -6.56 -14.17 -7.92
CA GLY A 342 -5.39 -15.03 -7.86
C GLY A 342 -4.06 -14.30 -7.61
N LEU A 343 -4.06 -13.16 -6.92
CA LEU A 343 -2.84 -12.41 -6.59
C LEU A 343 -1.91 -13.20 -5.67
N TYR A 344 -2.47 -14.07 -4.83
CA TYR A 344 -1.72 -14.98 -3.99
C TYR A 344 -0.74 -15.86 -4.78
N ARG A 345 -1.19 -16.42 -5.91
CA ARG A 345 -0.34 -17.26 -6.79
C ARG A 345 0.82 -16.47 -7.38
N MET A 346 0.63 -15.17 -7.59
CA MET A 346 1.62 -14.28 -8.19
C MET A 346 2.59 -13.70 -7.17
N PHE A 347 2.08 -13.28 -6.02
CA PHE A 347 2.82 -12.46 -5.05
C PHE A 347 3.00 -13.13 -3.68
N GLY A 348 2.34 -14.26 -3.42
CA GLY A 348 2.26 -14.87 -2.09
C GLY A 348 1.42 -14.05 -1.11
N LEU A 349 1.43 -14.47 0.16
CA LEU A 349 0.78 -13.73 1.24
C LEU A 349 1.40 -12.35 1.45
N PRO A 350 0.67 -11.39 2.02
CA PRO A 350 1.21 -10.06 2.35
C PRO A 350 2.47 -10.11 3.21
N ILE A 351 2.56 -11.10 4.09
CA ILE A 351 3.69 -11.36 5.02
C ILE A 351 4.87 -12.08 4.38
N ALA A 352 4.79 -12.48 3.11
CA ALA A 352 5.90 -13.16 2.44
C ALA A 352 7.17 -12.30 2.49
N ASN A 353 8.30 -12.96 2.77
CA ASN A 353 9.59 -12.28 2.80
C ASN A 353 9.98 -11.81 1.39
N ARG A 354 10.49 -10.60 1.29
CA ARG A 354 10.86 -9.95 0.01
C ARG A 354 12.22 -9.30 0.14
N ASP A 355 13.09 -9.56 -0.83
CA ASP A 355 14.39 -8.91 -0.93
C ASP A 355 14.21 -7.46 -1.48
N TRP A 356 13.84 -6.54 -0.58
CA TRP A 356 13.66 -5.14 -0.92
C TRP A 356 14.93 -4.49 -1.43
N GLN A 357 16.10 -4.92 -0.94
CA GLN A 357 17.39 -4.42 -1.40
C GLN A 357 17.65 -4.80 -2.86
N ALA A 358 17.41 -6.05 -3.23
CA ALA A 358 17.56 -6.49 -4.62
C ALA A 358 16.56 -5.80 -5.56
N MET A 359 15.33 -5.52 -5.08
CA MET A 359 14.34 -4.75 -5.85
C MET A 359 14.77 -3.29 -6.03
N PHE A 360 15.26 -2.66 -4.96
CA PHE A 360 15.78 -1.31 -4.98
C PHE A 360 16.97 -1.16 -5.96
N GLU A 361 17.86 -2.13 -5.99
CA GLU A 361 19.02 -2.15 -6.89
C GLU A 361 18.69 -2.62 -8.31
N GLY A 362 17.48 -3.13 -8.56
CA GLY A 362 17.10 -3.67 -9.87
C GLY A 362 17.75 -5.00 -10.22
N ARG A 363 18.36 -5.71 -9.25
CA ARG A 363 19.03 -7.02 -9.46
C ARG A 363 18.07 -8.15 -9.87
N LEU A 364 16.76 -7.93 -9.72
CA LEU A 364 15.72 -8.88 -10.14
C LEU A 364 15.25 -8.66 -11.59
N ALA A 365 15.86 -7.73 -12.32
CA ALA A 365 15.60 -7.53 -13.75
C ALA A 365 15.95 -8.80 -14.52
N GLY A 366 15.02 -9.26 -15.38
CA GLY A 366 15.23 -10.47 -16.21
C GLY A 366 14.83 -11.80 -15.55
N LYS A 367 14.56 -11.87 -14.25
CA LYS A 367 14.01 -13.07 -13.60
C LYS A 367 12.48 -13.08 -13.72
N GLY A 368 11.84 -14.26 -13.92
CA GLY A 368 10.38 -14.43 -14.08
C GLY A 368 9.54 -13.77 -12.98
N HIS A 369 8.20 -13.73 -13.15
CA HIS A 369 7.28 -13.05 -12.23
C HIS A 369 7.24 -13.62 -10.79
N THR A 370 7.79 -14.78 -10.56
CA THR A 370 7.81 -15.52 -9.30
C THR A 370 9.10 -15.28 -8.56
N HIS A 371 9.17 -14.23 -7.75
CA HIS A 371 10.15 -14.21 -6.67
C HIS A 371 9.54 -13.62 -5.40
N CYS A 372 8.57 -14.33 -4.84
CA CYS A 372 8.74 -14.76 -3.45
C CYS A 372 9.95 -15.70 -3.46
N ILE A 373 10.92 -15.51 -2.60
CA ILE A 373 11.90 -16.55 -2.31
C ILE A 373 11.04 -17.75 -1.92
N GLU A 374 11.00 -18.79 -2.78
CA GLU A 374 10.39 -20.06 -2.44
C GLU A 374 11.17 -20.63 -1.27
N THR A 375 10.84 -20.19 -0.08
CA THR A 375 11.07 -21.04 1.08
C THR A 375 10.02 -22.12 0.93
N GLY A 376 10.45 -23.39 0.89
CA GLY A 376 9.63 -24.58 0.62
C GLY A 376 8.46 -24.86 1.57
N TYR A 377 7.91 -23.82 2.17
CA TYR A 377 6.78 -23.83 3.11
C TYR A 377 5.41 -23.71 2.42
N TYR A 378 5.35 -23.45 1.12
CA TYR A 378 4.07 -23.41 0.39
C TYR A 378 3.36 -24.77 0.31
N CYS A 379 4.08 -25.87 0.57
CA CYS A 379 3.48 -27.21 0.53
C CYS A 379 2.81 -27.65 1.85
N ALA A 380 3.03 -26.98 2.96
CA ALA A 380 2.44 -27.37 4.25
C ALA A 380 1.01 -26.87 4.46
N ALA A 381 0.52 -25.92 3.66
CA ALA A 381 -0.88 -25.49 3.69
C ALA A 381 -1.85 -26.51 3.03
N GLY A 382 -1.32 -27.56 2.39
CA GLY A 382 -2.10 -28.55 1.66
C GLY A 382 -2.84 -29.58 2.50
N ASN A 383 -2.73 -29.57 3.83
CA ASN A 383 -3.47 -30.48 4.71
C ASN A 383 -4.45 -29.71 5.61
N LEU A 384 -5.38 -28.99 5.01
CA LEU A 384 -6.63 -28.63 5.66
C LEU A 384 -7.44 -29.92 5.81
N THR A 385 -7.44 -30.47 7.03
CA THR A 385 -8.34 -31.57 7.37
C THR A 385 -9.78 -31.12 7.15
N ALA A 386 -10.43 -31.83 6.26
CA ALA A 386 -11.81 -31.70 5.87
C ALA A 386 -12.76 -31.80 7.06
N ASN A 387 -13.15 -30.66 7.65
CA ASN A 387 -14.35 -30.56 8.47
C ASN A 387 -15.19 -29.32 8.17
N ASP A 388 -14.75 -28.47 7.25
CA ASP A 388 -15.66 -27.49 6.67
C ASP A 388 -16.34 -28.13 5.45
N THR A 389 -17.65 -28.19 5.50
CA THR A 389 -18.50 -28.64 4.40
C THR A 389 -18.26 -27.77 3.18
N ILE A 390 -17.28 -28.18 2.37
CA ILE A 390 -16.98 -27.57 1.06
C ILE A 390 -18.21 -27.77 0.21
N ARG A 391 -18.94 -26.70 -0.05
CA ARG A 391 -20.02 -26.73 -1.04
C ARG A 391 -19.39 -26.90 -2.43
N PRO A 392 -19.97 -27.72 -3.32
CA PRO A 392 -19.39 -28.02 -4.63
C PRO A 392 -19.14 -26.83 -5.55
N ASN A 393 -19.63 -25.65 -5.20
CA ASN A 393 -19.55 -24.43 -6.01
C ASN A 393 -18.61 -23.35 -5.44
N ASP A 394 -17.82 -23.62 -4.37
CA ASP A 394 -16.91 -22.62 -3.84
C ASP A 394 -15.72 -22.45 -4.77
N THR A 395 -15.62 -21.26 -5.38
CA THR A 395 -14.51 -20.89 -6.28
C THR A 395 -13.27 -20.43 -5.52
N LEU A 396 -13.41 -20.12 -4.22
CA LEU A 396 -12.32 -19.71 -3.33
C LEU A 396 -12.00 -20.80 -2.31
N GLU A 397 -10.76 -20.74 -1.81
CA GLU A 397 -10.27 -21.55 -0.69
C GLU A 397 -9.59 -20.63 0.34
N LEU A 398 -9.69 -21.00 1.62
CA LEU A 398 -8.92 -20.34 2.69
C LEU A 398 -7.47 -20.77 2.61
N VAL A 399 -6.59 -19.82 2.34
CA VAL A 399 -5.14 -20.03 2.26
C VAL A 399 -4.48 -19.81 3.62
N MET A 400 -4.99 -18.87 4.41
CA MET A 400 -4.48 -18.54 5.74
C MET A 400 -5.63 -18.12 6.65
N THR A 401 -5.57 -18.51 7.94
CA THR A 401 -6.47 -18.00 8.98
C THR A 401 -5.68 -17.27 10.06
N HIS A 402 -6.32 -16.30 10.70
CA HIS A 402 -5.69 -15.50 11.77
C HIS A 402 -5.26 -16.36 12.96
N ASP A 403 -5.92 -17.50 13.25
CA ASP A 403 -5.55 -18.43 14.30
C ASP A 403 -4.24 -19.18 14.02
N ARG A 404 -3.95 -19.46 12.73
CA ARG A 404 -2.72 -20.13 12.29
C ARG A 404 -1.56 -19.18 12.03
N LEU A 405 -1.87 -17.90 11.89
CA LEU A 405 -0.88 -16.88 11.56
C LEU A 405 0.26 -16.78 12.59
N PRO A 406 0.04 -16.88 13.93
CA PRO A 406 1.11 -16.87 14.92
C PRO A 406 2.11 -18.00 14.74
N ASP A 407 1.64 -19.22 14.48
CA ASP A 407 2.50 -20.38 14.25
C ASP A 407 3.32 -20.23 12.96
N TYR A 408 2.67 -19.77 11.90
CA TYR A 408 3.34 -19.46 10.63
C TYR A 408 4.43 -18.41 10.81
N LEU A 409 4.16 -17.32 11.53
CA LEU A 409 5.14 -16.25 11.79
C LEU A 409 6.33 -16.76 12.60
N THR A 410 6.11 -17.69 13.54
CA THR A 410 7.18 -18.32 14.31
C THR A 410 8.08 -19.17 13.42
N CYS A 411 7.51 -19.97 12.52
CA CYS A 411 8.25 -20.77 11.55
C CYS A 411 9.07 -19.88 10.58
N VAL A 412 8.49 -18.81 10.06
CA VAL A 412 9.18 -17.88 9.14
C VAL A 412 10.38 -17.22 9.81
N LYS A 413 10.26 -16.81 11.08
CA LYS A 413 11.38 -16.25 11.86
C LYS A 413 12.50 -17.26 12.06
N ALA A 414 12.19 -18.51 12.37
CA ALA A 414 13.19 -19.57 12.58
C ALA A 414 14.02 -19.82 11.30
N VAL A 415 13.40 -19.79 10.12
CA VAL A 415 14.09 -20.01 8.85
C VAL A 415 14.97 -18.81 8.47
N SER A 416 14.49 -17.59 8.70
CA SER A 416 15.30 -16.39 8.47
C SER A 416 16.57 -16.37 9.31
N TYR A 417 16.51 -16.87 10.55
CA TYR A 417 17.65 -16.99 11.45
C TYR A 417 18.68 -18.05 10.99
N THR A 418 18.22 -19.16 10.43
CA THR A 418 19.11 -20.23 9.93
C THR A 418 19.83 -19.81 8.64
N HIS A 419 19.22 -19.01 7.78
CA HIS A 419 19.87 -18.48 6.59
C HIS A 419 20.92 -17.41 6.90
N LEU A 420 20.71 -16.58 7.93
CA LEU A 420 21.70 -15.58 8.36
C LEU A 420 22.97 -16.24 8.95
N ARG A 421 22.82 -17.38 9.69
CA ARG A 421 23.98 -18.15 10.22
C ARG A 421 24.74 -18.96 9.16
N ALA A 422 24.14 -19.24 8.00
CA ALA A 422 24.82 -19.98 6.93
C ALA A 422 25.72 -19.08 6.06
N HIS A 423 25.71 -17.76 6.27
CA HIS A 423 26.51 -16.77 5.55
C HIS A 423 27.54 -16.05 6.46
N GLU A 424 27.65 -16.38 7.76
CA GLU A 424 28.78 -16.11 8.65
C GLU A 424 29.75 -17.29 8.65
#